data_5499be5624dfccbb20979747fa646ed0
#
_entry.id   5499be5624dfccbb20979747fa646ed0
#
_cell.length_a   1.000
_cell.length_b   1.000
_cell.length_c   1.000
_cell.angle_alpha   90.00
_cell.angle_beta   90.00
_cell.angle_gamma   90.00
#
_symmetry.space_group_name_H-M   'P 1'
#
loop_
_entity.id
_entity.type
_entity.pdbx_description
1 polymer ?
#
loop_
_entity_poly.entity_id
_entity_poly.type
_entity_poly.pdbx_seq_one_letter_code
_entity_poly.pdbx_strand_id
1 'polypeptide(L)'
;MRTVPALLFAIASTASAQGAAADASGGSRRAKVPFGVGERMEFEVRFGRLKVGNAHMEVVALESLRGRTAWHTAFWVQGGNFLYRVNDVYESWIDAETLSSLRFVQELEEGGKNTTRKFEIYPERAVFIQTNKKDPKEEKSVPNPLDDGSFLYFIRTIPLEVGQTYDFDRYFRPDRNPVRIKVLRKERITVPAGRFNAIVIQPVIKTKGIFSENGHAEIWLSDDDRHIILQLKSRLSFGSLNLFLKRYYPSPNP
;
A
#
# COMPACT_ATOMS: atom_id res chain seq x y z
N MET A 1 -50.48 -42.94 -52.22
CA MET A 1 -49.31 -42.13 -52.70
C MET A 1 -48.22 -42.30 -51.69
N ARG A 2 -47.07 -42.74 -52.21
CA ARG A 2 -46.03 -43.43 -51.42
C ARG A 2 -45.13 -42.51 -50.64
N THR A 3 -45.01 -42.75 -49.36
CA THR A 3 -44.01 -42.16 -48.42
C THR A 3 -42.78 -43.05 -48.42
N VAL A 4 -41.58 -42.44 -48.61
CA VAL A 4 -40.28 -43.08 -48.49
C VAL A 4 -39.66 -42.65 -47.15
N PRO A 5 -39.15 -43.57 -46.32
CA PRO A 5 -38.47 -43.21 -45.08
C PRO A 5 -36.97 -42.99 -45.34
N ALA A 6 -36.41 -41.90 -44.83
CA ALA A 6 -35.01 -41.62 -44.80
C ALA A 6 -34.28 -42.35 -43.67
N LEU A 7 -33.22 -43.04 -44.01
CA LEU A 7 -32.36 -43.83 -43.14
C LEU A 7 -31.34 -42.90 -42.47
N LEU A 8 -31.35 -42.75 -41.16
CA LEU A 8 -30.30 -42.03 -40.42
C LEU A 8 -29.20 -43.00 -40.00
N PHE A 9 -28.00 -42.75 -40.53
CA PHE A 9 -26.76 -43.36 -40.04
C PHE A 9 -26.25 -42.61 -38.81
N ALA A 10 -26.23 -43.27 -37.64
CA ALA A 10 -25.56 -42.79 -36.44
C ALA A 10 -24.08 -43.21 -36.49
N ILE A 11 -23.19 -42.24 -36.59
CA ILE A 11 -21.75 -42.44 -36.41
C ILE A 11 -21.43 -42.21 -34.93
N ALA A 12 -21.09 -43.28 -34.23
CA ALA A 12 -20.60 -43.22 -32.85
C ALA A 12 -19.12 -42.82 -32.89
N SER A 13 -18.83 -41.60 -32.50
CA SER A 13 -17.46 -41.12 -32.24
C SER A 13 -17.10 -41.39 -30.77
N THR A 14 -16.23 -42.35 -30.56
CA THR A 14 -15.58 -42.61 -29.29
C THR A 14 -14.56 -41.49 -29.01
N ALA A 15 -14.92 -40.55 -28.16
CA ALA A 15 -13.97 -39.55 -27.62
C ALA A 15 -13.13 -40.22 -26.55
N SER A 16 -11.86 -40.46 -26.82
CA SER A 16 -10.85 -40.83 -25.84
C SER A 16 -10.62 -39.65 -24.88
N ALA A 17 -11.04 -39.79 -23.63
CA ALA A 17 -10.68 -38.86 -22.60
C ALA A 17 -9.20 -39.03 -22.20
N GLN A 18 -8.33 -38.24 -22.81
CA GLN A 18 -6.99 -38.05 -22.32
C GLN A 18 -7.09 -37.14 -21.08
N GLY A 19 -6.86 -37.76 -19.94
CA GLY A 19 -6.73 -37.03 -18.66
C GLY A 19 -5.57 -36.06 -18.73
N ALA A 20 -5.86 -34.77 -18.78
CA ALA A 20 -4.87 -33.73 -18.52
C ALA A 20 -4.52 -33.86 -17.02
N ALA A 21 -3.31 -34.36 -16.73
CA ALA A 21 -2.70 -34.25 -15.42
C ALA A 21 -2.58 -32.74 -15.13
N ALA A 22 -3.35 -32.27 -14.18
CA ALA A 22 -3.21 -30.92 -13.66
C ALA A 22 -1.84 -30.86 -12.99
N ASP A 23 -0.95 -30.09 -13.59
CA ASP A 23 0.34 -29.73 -13.03
C ASP A 23 0.10 -28.92 -11.75
N ALA A 24 0.18 -29.58 -10.60
CA ALA A 24 0.06 -28.95 -9.28
C ALA A 24 1.39 -28.29 -8.90
N SER A 25 1.92 -27.42 -9.75
CA SER A 25 2.90 -26.42 -9.35
C SER A 25 2.15 -25.24 -8.77
N GLY A 26 1.82 -25.33 -7.49
CA GLY A 26 1.23 -24.22 -6.69
C GLY A 26 2.24 -23.08 -6.50
N GLY A 27 2.72 -22.49 -7.57
CA GLY A 27 3.44 -21.22 -7.53
C GLY A 27 2.45 -20.13 -7.14
N SER A 28 2.58 -19.62 -5.91
CA SER A 28 1.85 -18.45 -5.41
C SER A 28 1.93 -17.33 -6.45
N ARG A 29 0.79 -16.92 -7.00
CA ARG A 29 0.69 -15.94 -8.08
C ARG A 29 0.81 -14.54 -7.50
N ARG A 30 2.03 -14.02 -7.41
CA ARG A 30 2.27 -12.67 -6.90
C ARG A 30 1.53 -11.64 -7.75
N ALA A 31 0.99 -10.61 -7.07
CA ALA A 31 0.50 -9.43 -7.75
C ALA A 31 1.66 -8.74 -8.51
N LYS A 32 1.39 -8.22 -9.69
CA LYS A 32 2.36 -7.39 -10.42
C LYS A 32 2.45 -6.05 -9.71
N VAL A 33 3.60 -5.76 -9.12
CA VAL A 33 3.85 -4.53 -8.36
C VAL A 33 5.08 -3.78 -8.93
N PRO A 34 5.14 -2.45 -8.79
CA PRO A 34 6.26 -1.64 -9.30
C PRO A 34 7.41 -1.50 -8.29
N PHE A 35 7.52 -2.42 -7.34
CA PHE A 35 8.54 -2.40 -6.29
C PHE A 35 9.06 -3.83 -6.01
N GLY A 36 10.18 -3.92 -5.33
CA GLY A 36 10.78 -5.20 -4.94
C GLY A 36 11.73 -5.04 -3.77
N VAL A 37 12.24 -6.18 -3.26
CA VAL A 37 13.18 -6.19 -2.13
C VAL A 37 14.40 -5.32 -2.43
N GLY A 38 14.80 -4.51 -1.45
CA GLY A 38 15.91 -3.56 -1.55
C GLY A 38 15.54 -2.22 -2.21
N GLU A 39 14.28 -2.05 -2.69
CA GLU A 39 13.85 -0.71 -3.10
C GLU A 39 13.83 0.21 -1.88
N ARG A 40 14.45 1.40 -2.02
CA ARG A 40 14.53 2.40 -0.96
C ARG A 40 14.35 3.81 -1.49
N MET A 41 13.51 4.59 -0.83
CA MET A 41 13.26 6.00 -1.07
C MET A 41 13.69 6.80 0.17
N GLU A 42 14.66 7.70 0.04
CA GLU A 42 15.10 8.59 1.11
C GLU A 42 14.51 9.98 0.92
N PHE A 43 14.00 10.56 1.99
CA PHE A 43 13.35 11.87 1.97
C PHE A 43 14.01 12.86 2.92
N GLU A 44 13.99 14.13 2.53
CA GLU A 44 14.20 15.25 3.42
C GLU A 44 12.86 15.69 4.00
N VAL A 45 12.79 15.78 5.33
CA VAL A 45 11.58 16.23 6.06
C VAL A 45 11.70 17.71 6.36
N ARG A 46 10.68 18.49 5.98
CA ARG A 46 10.62 19.94 6.23
C ARG A 46 9.34 20.32 6.97
N PHE A 47 9.47 21.24 7.89
CA PHE A 47 8.37 21.97 8.48
C PHE A 47 8.36 23.39 7.90
N GLY A 48 7.36 23.70 7.06
CA GLY A 48 7.41 24.88 6.21
C GLY A 48 8.62 24.84 5.26
N ARG A 49 9.56 25.79 5.44
CA ARG A 49 10.82 25.85 4.67
C ARG A 49 12.01 25.23 5.41
N LEU A 50 11.88 24.97 6.69
CA LEU A 50 12.99 24.49 7.52
C LEU A 50 13.12 22.98 7.40
N LYS A 51 14.33 22.52 7.12
CA LYS A 51 14.68 21.11 7.21
C LYS A 51 14.70 20.73 8.69
N VAL A 52 13.88 19.75 9.07
CA VAL A 52 13.72 19.29 10.44
C VAL A 52 14.10 17.84 10.64
N GLY A 53 14.35 17.10 9.54
CA GLY A 53 14.68 15.69 9.67
C GLY A 53 14.88 14.98 8.33
N ASN A 54 14.88 13.68 8.42
CA ASN A 54 14.94 12.75 7.28
C ASN A 54 13.90 11.64 7.49
N ALA A 55 13.50 11.01 6.39
CA ALA A 55 12.67 9.81 6.41
C ALA A 55 13.15 8.85 5.32
N HIS A 56 12.80 7.58 5.44
CA HIS A 56 12.98 6.65 4.34
C HIS A 56 11.91 5.56 4.35
N MET A 57 11.53 5.13 3.16
CA MET A 57 10.71 3.96 2.92
C MET A 57 11.57 2.89 2.28
N GLU A 58 11.34 1.62 2.68
CA GLU A 58 12.10 0.49 2.16
C GLU A 58 11.23 -0.77 2.06
N VAL A 59 11.47 -1.56 1.01
CA VAL A 59 11.01 -2.94 0.94
C VAL A 59 12.13 -3.82 1.51
N VAL A 60 11.99 -4.20 2.78
CA VAL A 60 13.04 -4.85 3.57
C VAL A 60 13.27 -6.28 3.12
N ALA A 61 12.19 -7.05 2.95
CA ALA A 61 12.26 -8.47 2.64
C ALA A 61 10.97 -8.96 1.95
N LEU A 62 11.07 -10.16 1.38
CA LEU A 62 9.94 -10.99 1.01
C LEU A 62 10.03 -12.26 1.86
N GLU A 63 9.09 -12.44 2.78
CA GLU A 63 9.17 -13.48 3.80
C GLU A 63 7.84 -14.20 4.00
N SER A 64 7.85 -15.29 4.73
CA SER A 64 6.63 -16.04 5.04
C SER A 64 6.02 -15.56 6.36
N LEU A 65 4.74 -15.18 6.32
CA LEU A 65 3.95 -14.84 7.49
C LEU A 65 2.66 -15.69 7.52
N ARG A 66 2.54 -16.58 8.48
CA ARG A 66 1.40 -17.51 8.64
C ARG A 66 1.12 -18.32 7.36
N GLY A 67 2.18 -18.80 6.68
CA GLY A 67 2.08 -19.58 5.44
C GLY A 67 1.79 -18.79 4.17
N ARG A 68 1.72 -17.46 4.26
CA ARG A 68 1.54 -16.56 3.12
C ARG A 68 2.85 -15.83 2.81
N THR A 69 3.16 -15.63 1.54
CA THR A 69 4.29 -14.78 1.15
C THR A 69 3.91 -13.31 1.33
N ALA A 70 4.73 -12.55 2.04
CA ALA A 70 4.46 -11.15 2.37
C ALA A 70 5.67 -10.26 2.08
N TRP A 71 5.41 -9.07 1.52
CA TRP A 71 6.36 -7.98 1.49
C TRP A 71 6.46 -7.36 2.88
N HIS A 72 7.63 -7.46 3.52
CA HIS A 72 7.96 -6.68 4.70
C HIS A 72 8.45 -5.31 4.26
N THR A 73 7.73 -4.27 4.63
CA THR A 73 8.04 -2.89 4.29
C THR A 73 8.18 -2.06 5.55
N ALA A 74 9.03 -1.05 5.51
CA ALA A 74 9.23 -0.17 6.63
C ALA A 74 9.28 1.30 6.19
N PHE A 75 8.76 2.18 7.03
CA PHE A 75 8.81 3.62 6.88
C PHE A 75 9.31 4.24 8.18
N TRP A 76 10.45 4.89 8.14
CA TRP A 76 11.09 5.60 9.26
C TRP A 76 11.01 7.09 9.06
N VAL A 77 10.67 7.82 10.12
CA VAL A 77 10.67 9.27 10.16
C VAL A 77 11.46 9.73 11.37
N GLN A 78 12.54 10.46 11.15
CA GLN A 78 13.35 11.01 12.22
C GLN A 78 13.50 12.51 12.04
N GLY A 79 13.27 13.28 13.12
CA GLY A 79 13.38 14.72 13.05
C GLY A 79 13.06 15.43 14.33
N GLY A 80 12.79 16.73 14.19
CA GLY A 80 12.47 17.61 15.31
C GLY A 80 13.62 18.53 15.68
N ASN A 81 13.60 18.99 16.91
CA ASN A 81 14.60 19.86 17.51
C ASN A 81 14.91 19.41 18.96
N PHE A 82 15.69 20.19 19.69
CA PHE A 82 16.05 19.86 21.09
C PHE A 82 14.86 19.84 22.06
N LEU A 83 13.73 20.49 21.72
CA LEU A 83 12.51 20.51 22.54
C LEU A 83 11.51 19.41 22.15
N TYR A 84 11.49 19.01 20.88
CA TYR A 84 10.52 18.04 20.37
C TYR A 84 11.19 17.14 19.32
N ARG A 85 11.46 15.92 19.73
CA ARG A 85 12.03 14.87 18.83
C ARG A 85 10.92 13.99 18.32
N VAL A 86 11.11 13.51 17.08
CA VAL A 86 10.28 12.50 16.43
C VAL A 86 11.23 11.39 15.95
N ASN A 87 10.90 10.15 16.30
CA ASN A 87 11.56 8.96 15.79
C ASN A 87 10.50 7.86 15.65
N ASP A 88 9.83 7.86 14.51
CA ASP A 88 8.69 6.99 14.25
C ASP A 88 9.07 5.90 13.27
N VAL A 89 8.64 4.68 13.55
CA VAL A 89 8.78 3.51 12.68
C VAL A 89 7.41 2.89 12.43
N TYR A 90 7.12 2.67 11.16
CA TYR A 90 5.93 1.97 10.69
C TYR A 90 6.38 0.76 9.87
N GLU A 91 6.01 -0.44 10.29
CA GLU A 91 6.31 -1.66 9.55
C GLU A 91 5.01 -2.34 9.11
N SER A 92 4.95 -2.78 7.86
CA SER A 92 3.79 -3.46 7.29
C SER A 92 4.22 -4.74 6.60
N TRP A 93 3.47 -5.83 6.84
CA TRP A 93 3.58 -7.08 6.10
C TRP A 93 2.40 -7.18 5.14
N ILE A 94 2.69 -7.04 3.86
CA ILE A 94 1.71 -6.93 2.78
C ILE A 94 1.69 -8.25 2.02
N ASP A 95 0.54 -8.90 1.99
CA ASP A 95 0.35 -10.14 1.21
C ASP A 95 0.76 -9.96 -0.24
N ALA A 96 1.60 -10.85 -0.76
CA ALA A 96 2.17 -10.70 -2.09
C ALA A 96 1.17 -10.97 -3.23
N GLU A 97 0.04 -11.61 -2.96
CA GLU A 97 -1.00 -11.90 -3.94
C GLU A 97 -2.11 -10.87 -3.95
N THR A 98 -2.61 -10.50 -2.77
CA THR A 98 -3.81 -9.67 -2.61
C THR A 98 -3.51 -8.22 -2.29
N LEU A 99 -2.27 -7.89 -1.95
CA LEU A 99 -1.84 -6.60 -1.39
C LEU A 99 -2.63 -6.20 -0.14
N SER A 100 -3.01 -7.18 0.66
CA SER A 100 -3.69 -6.96 1.92
C SER A 100 -2.68 -6.93 3.07
N SER A 101 -2.91 -6.07 4.05
CA SER A 101 -2.12 -6.05 5.28
C SER A 101 -2.36 -7.32 6.08
N LEU A 102 -1.29 -8.00 6.49
CA LEU A 102 -1.30 -9.17 7.36
C LEU A 102 -0.86 -8.81 8.78
N ARG A 103 0.06 -7.86 8.92
CA ARG A 103 0.58 -7.35 10.19
C ARG A 103 0.95 -5.89 10.03
N PHE A 104 0.75 -5.11 11.07
CA PHE A 104 1.13 -3.71 11.13
C PHE A 104 1.71 -3.36 12.50
N VAL A 105 2.88 -2.74 12.53
CA VAL A 105 3.55 -2.29 13.75
C VAL A 105 3.82 -0.80 13.65
N GLN A 106 3.52 -0.09 14.72
CA GLN A 106 3.86 1.32 14.90
C GLN A 106 4.70 1.47 16.18
N GLU A 107 5.88 2.04 16.04
CA GLU A 107 6.71 2.46 17.15
C GLU A 107 6.93 3.96 17.02
N LEU A 108 6.31 4.75 17.89
CA LEU A 108 6.26 6.20 17.80
C LEU A 108 6.96 6.80 19.02
N GLU A 109 7.96 7.64 18.76
CA GLU A 109 8.63 8.45 19.77
C GLU A 109 8.43 9.93 19.42
N GLU A 110 7.48 10.58 20.10
CA GLU A 110 7.10 11.95 19.83
C GLU A 110 7.17 12.79 21.11
N GLY A 111 8.06 13.78 21.14
CA GLY A 111 8.22 14.70 22.29
C GLY A 111 8.53 13.99 23.62
N GLY A 112 9.30 12.89 23.58
CA GLY A 112 9.65 12.07 24.75
C GLY A 112 8.57 11.07 25.18
N LYS A 113 7.46 10.97 24.45
CA LYS A 113 6.42 9.97 24.68
C LYS A 113 6.58 8.82 23.71
N ASN A 114 6.70 7.61 24.24
CA ASN A 114 6.79 6.39 23.46
C ASN A 114 5.43 5.70 23.37
N THR A 115 5.04 5.30 22.16
CA THR A 115 3.81 4.56 21.92
C THR A 115 4.09 3.43 20.94
N THR A 116 3.85 2.19 21.35
CA THR A 116 3.93 1.01 20.46
C THR A 116 2.54 0.45 20.25
N ARG A 117 2.21 0.12 18.99
CA ARG A 117 0.99 -0.58 18.62
C ARG A 117 1.35 -1.72 17.67
N LYS A 118 0.87 -2.93 17.98
CA LYS A 118 1.13 -4.14 17.17
C LYS A 118 -0.22 -4.75 16.79
N PHE A 119 -0.46 -4.87 15.49
CA PHE A 119 -1.70 -5.40 14.94
C PHE A 119 -1.39 -6.66 14.14
N GLU A 120 -2.07 -7.76 14.47
CA GLU A 120 -2.22 -8.93 13.60
C GLU A 120 -3.54 -8.78 12.85
N ILE A 121 -3.50 -8.91 11.53
CA ILE A 121 -4.65 -8.70 10.65
C ILE A 121 -4.90 -10.00 9.88
N TYR A 122 -6.16 -10.42 9.83
CA TYR A 122 -6.60 -11.69 9.25
C TYR A 122 -7.63 -11.41 8.15
N PRO A 123 -7.19 -11.16 6.91
CA PRO A 123 -8.10 -10.82 5.79
C PRO A 123 -9.17 -11.86 5.54
N GLU A 124 -8.80 -13.15 5.66
CA GLU A 124 -9.70 -14.30 5.44
C GLU A 124 -10.85 -14.40 6.43
N ARG A 125 -10.71 -13.75 7.60
CA ARG A 125 -11.76 -13.69 8.65
C ARG A 125 -12.34 -12.28 8.80
N ALA A 126 -11.80 -11.31 8.07
CA ALA A 126 -12.12 -9.89 8.18
C ALA A 126 -12.05 -9.39 9.64
N VAL A 127 -10.98 -9.74 10.37
CA VAL A 127 -10.73 -9.31 11.75
C VAL A 127 -9.27 -8.83 11.93
N PHE A 128 -9.04 -8.05 12.98
CA PHE A 128 -7.71 -7.71 13.46
C PHE A 128 -7.64 -7.80 14.99
N ILE A 129 -6.44 -7.94 15.51
CA ILE A 129 -6.15 -7.98 16.95
C ILE A 129 -5.01 -6.99 17.22
N GLN A 130 -5.21 -6.06 18.15
CA GLN A 130 -4.09 -5.30 18.69
C GLN A 130 -3.44 -6.10 19.82
N THR A 131 -2.35 -6.80 19.51
CA THR A 131 -1.76 -7.85 20.37
C THR A 131 -1.06 -7.32 21.61
N ASN A 132 -0.65 -6.06 21.62
CA ASN A 132 0.03 -5.46 22.76
C ASN A 132 -0.90 -4.65 23.70
N LYS A 133 -2.20 -4.84 23.60
CA LYS A 133 -3.17 -4.39 24.62
C LYS A 133 -3.14 -5.31 25.85
N LYS A 134 -3.57 -4.79 27.03
CA LYS A 134 -3.71 -5.60 28.25
C LYS A 134 -4.70 -6.76 28.08
N ASP A 135 -5.74 -6.55 27.28
CA ASP A 135 -6.78 -7.52 26.95
C ASP A 135 -6.99 -7.53 25.42
N PRO A 136 -6.16 -8.28 24.67
CA PRO A 136 -6.30 -8.36 23.23
C PRO A 136 -7.59 -9.05 22.82
N LYS A 137 -8.34 -8.43 21.91
CA LYS A 137 -9.62 -8.97 21.38
C LYS A 137 -9.64 -8.87 19.88
N GLU A 138 -10.39 -9.78 19.27
CA GLU A 138 -10.72 -9.68 17.85
C GLU A 138 -11.67 -8.51 17.64
N GLU A 139 -11.30 -7.64 16.72
CA GLU A 139 -12.11 -6.52 16.26
C GLU A 139 -12.42 -6.71 14.77
N LYS A 140 -13.56 -6.22 14.29
CA LYS A 140 -13.95 -6.30 12.88
C LYS A 140 -13.00 -5.56 11.99
N SER A 141 -12.66 -6.15 10.85
CA SER A 141 -11.88 -5.56 9.76
C SER A 141 -12.66 -5.68 8.44
N VAL A 142 -11.96 -5.54 7.33
CA VAL A 142 -12.46 -5.70 5.96
C VAL A 142 -11.74 -6.86 5.27
N PRO A 143 -12.29 -7.46 4.18
CA PRO A 143 -11.69 -8.62 3.52
C PRO A 143 -10.32 -8.37 2.87
N ASN A 144 -10.05 -7.14 2.41
CA ASN A 144 -8.78 -6.77 1.77
C ASN A 144 -8.18 -5.53 2.45
N PRO A 145 -7.72 -5.66 3.71
CA PRO A 145 -7.34 -4.53 4.52
C PRO A 145 -6.04 -3.86 4.07
N LEU A 146 -5.96 -2.55 4.30
CA LEU A 146 -4.75 -1.74 4.23
C LEU A 146 -4.52 -1.10 5.59
N ASP A 147 -3.26 -0.92 5.96
CA ASP A 147 -2.79 -0.08 7.05
C ASP A 147 -2.10 1.20 6.52
N ASP A 148 -1.59 2.03 7.42
CA ASP A 148 -0.99 3.31 7.05
C ASP A 148 0.26 3.16 6.19
N GLY A 149 1.07 2.10 6.39
CA GLY A 149 2.27 1.83 5.60
C GLY A 149 1.94 1.15 4.27
N SER A 150 1.13 0.10 4.29
CA SER A 150 0.73 -0.65 3.09
C SER A 150 -0.03 0.22 2.09
N PHE A 151 -0.79 1.21 2.57
CA PHE A 151 -1.47 2.19 1.73
C PHE A 151 -0.51 2.91 0.77
N LEU A 152 0.70 3.30 1.23
CA LEU A 152 1.69 3.99 0.41
C LEU A 152 2.26 3.13 -0.72
N TYR A 153 2.27 1.81 -0.55
CA TYR A 153 2.62 0.86 -1.61
C TYR A 153 1.44 0.55 -2.53
N PHE A 154 0.24 0.43 -1.98
CA PHE A 154 -0.98 0.18 -2.74
C PHE A 154 -1.28 1.29 -3.76
N ILE A 155 -1.17 2.56 -3.41
CA ILE A 155 -1.43 3.68 -4.33
C ILE A 155 -0.53 3.68 -5.57
N ARG A 156 0.60 2.99 -5.53
CA ARG A 156 1.53 2.83 -6.66
C ARG A 156 1.09 1.77 -7.66
N THR A 157 0.07 0.96 -7.32
CA THR A 157 -0.40 -0.15 -8.14
C THR A 157 -1.70 0.12 -8.88
N ILE A 158 -2.36 1.25 -8.60
CA ILE A 158 -3.63 1.61 -9.23
C ILE A 158 -3.42 2.53 -10.44
N PRO A 159 -4.31 2.47 -11.45
CA PRO A 159 -4.28 3.43 -12.54
C PRO A 159 -4.62 4.83 -12.01
N LEU A 160 -3.81 5.85 -12.37
CA LEU A 160 -3.97 7.20 -11.88
C LEU A 160 -4.35 8.13 -13.04
N GLU A 161 -5.65 8.22 -13.34
CA GLU A 161 -6.18 9.09 -14.40
C GLU A 161 -6.66 10.41 -13.82
N VAL A 162 -6.17 11.52 -14.37
CA VAL A 162 -6.52 12.88 -13.91
C VAL A 162 -8.03 13.12 -13.98
N GLY A 163 -8.59 13.66 -12.90
CA GLY A 163 -10.02 13.92 -12.74
C GLY A 163 -10.80 12.75 -12.14
N GLN A 164 -10.22 11.56 -12.06
CA GLN A 164 -10.87 10.40 -11.44
C GLN A 164 -10.79 10.43 -9.91
N THR A 165 -11.78 9.80 -9.31
CA THR A 165 -11.84 9.56 -7.86
C THR A 165 -12.06 8.07 -7.66
N TYR A 166 -11.22 7.47 -6.84
CA TYR A 166 -11.28 6.04 -6.49
C TYR A 166 -11.64 5.91 -5.01
N ASP A 167 -12.66 5.13 -4.72
CA ASP A 167 -13.08 4.80 -3.35
C ASP A 167 -12.82 3.31 -3.08
N PHE A 168 -12.15 3.03 -1.97
CA PHE A 168 -11.80 1.68 -1.55
C PHE A 168 -12.22 1.45 -0.10
N ASP A 169 -13.04 0.43 0.16
CA ASP A 169 -13.38 0.00 1.52
C ASP A 169 -12.27 -0.93 2.05
N ARG A 170 -11.05 -0.41 2.11
CA ARG A 170 -9.86 -1.20 2.40
C ARG A 170 -9.08 -0.80 3.65
N TYR A 171 -9.44 0.25 4.38
CA TYR A 171 -8.75 0.51 5.63
C TYR A 171 -9.12 -0.56 6.67
N PHE A 172 -8.12 -1.13 7.37
CA PHE A 172 -8.33 -2.28 8.27
C PHE A 172 -9.32 -2.01 9.41
N ARG A 173 -9.57 -0.74 9.74
CA ARG A 173 -10.64 -0.32 10.64
C ARG A 173 -11.84 0.14 9.82
N PRO A 174 -12.95 -0.59 9.85
CA PRO A 174 -14.11 -0.32 8.98
C PRO A 174 -14.70 1.08 9.12
N ASP A 175 -14.65 1.66 10.33
CA ASP A 175 -15.16 3.00 10.64
C ASP A 175 -14.41 4.13 9.92
N ARG A 176 -13.25 3.84 9.33
CA ARG A 176 -12.41 4.79 8.60
C ARG A 176 -12.55 4.71 7.08
N ASN A 177 -13.42 3.86 6.60
CA ASN A 177 -13.70 3.72 5.17
C ASN A 177 -14.77 4.73 4.69
N PRO A 178 -14.81 5.05 3.38
CA PRO A 178 -13.86 4.61 2.37
C PRO A 178 -12.51 5.33 2.46
N VAL A 179 -11.44 4.67 1.99
CA VAL A 179 -10.20 5.34 1.58
C VAL A 179 -10.45 5.94 0.21
N ARG A 180 -10.44 7.25 0.12
CA ARG A 180 -10.68 7.98 -1.13
C ARG A 180 -9.38 8.52 -1.70
N ILE A 181 -9.18 8.36 -3.00
CA ILE A 181 -8.03 8.91 -3.73
C ILE A 181 -8.57 9.74 -4.90
N LYS A 182 -8.33 11.06 -4.85
CA LYS A 182 -8.63 11.96 -5.96
C LYS A 182 -7.38 12.20 -6.76
N VAL A 183 -7.40 11.97 -8.08
CA VAL A 183 -6.30 12.30 -8.98
C VAL A 183 -6.49 13.71 -9.50
N LEU A 184 -5.67 14.65 -9.04
CA LEU A 184 -5.93 16.08 -9.21
C LEU A 184 -5.40 16.62 -10.53
N ARG A 185 -4.12 16.33 -10.85
CA ARG A 185 -3.41 16.93 -11.98
C ARG A 185 -2.09 16.23 -12.26
N LYS A 186 -1.53 16.51 -13.44
CA LYS A 186 -0.11 16.26 -13.75
C LYS A 186 0.64 17.57 -13.75
N GLU A 187 1.86 17.55 -13.22
CA GLU A 187 2.75 18.72 -13.23
C GLU A 187 4.21 18.30 -13.21
N ARG A 188 5.09 19.22 -13.55
CA ARG A 188 6.54 19.01 -13.40
C ARG A 188 6.99 19.59 -12.07
N ILE A 189 7.71 18.79 -11.28
CA ILE A 189 8.25 19.23 -9.99
C ILE A 189 9.76 19.07 -9.91
N THR A 190 10.35 19.80 -8.99
CA THR A 190 11.78 19.68 -8.63
C THR A 190 11.85 19.32 -7.15
N VAL A 191 12.51 18.22 -6.85
CA VAL A 191 12.85 17.74 -5.51
C VAL A 191 14.36 17.57 -5.40
N PRO A 192 14.95 17.34 -4.22
CA PRO A 192 16.41 17.13 -4.10
C PRO A 192 16.96 16.01 -4.98
N ALA A 193 16.18 14.99 -5.29
CA ALA A 193 16.56 13.90 -6.21
C ALA A 193 16.59 14.29 -7.69
N GLY A 194 16.02 15.46 -8.09
CA GLY A 194 16.01 15.92 -9.47
C GLY A 194 14.67 16.50 -9.92
N ARG A 195 14.47 16.54 -11.24
CA ARG A 195 13.23 17.01 -11.88
C ARG A 195 12.44 15.82 -12.40
N PHE A 196 11.12 15.83 -12.16
CA PHE A 196 10.22 14.74 -12.53
C PHE A 196 8.91 15.28 -13.11
N ASN A 197 8.32 14.52 -14.04
CA ASN A 197 6.90 14.62 -14.32
C ASN A 197 6.18 13.85 -13.22
N ALA A 198 5.12 14.42 -12.67
CA ALA A 198 4.42 13.87 -11.53
C ALA A 198 2.91 13.87 -11.74
N ILE A 199 2.25 12.84 -11.19
CA ILE A 199 0.82 12.79 -10.98
C ILE A 199 0.57 13.15 -9.52
N VAL A 200 -0.34 14.09 -9.29
CA VAL A 200 -0.70 14.57 -7.96
C VAL A 200 -2.01 13.95 -7.53
N ILE A 201 -1.98 13.27 -6.40
CA ILE A 201 -3.17 12.69 -5.79
C ILE A 201 -3.46 13.31 -4.42
N GLN A 202 -4.73 13.31 -4.04
CA GLN A 202 -5.20 13.68 -2.71
C GLN A 202 -5.85 12.46 -2.06
N PRO A 203 -5.15 11.78 -1.15
CA PRO A 203 -5.76 10.75 -0.32
C PRO A 203 -6.60 11.39 0.78
N VAL A 204 -7.76 10.80 1.06
CA VAL A 204 -8.65 11.16 2.16
C VAL A 204 -9.06 9.91 2.90
N ILE A 205 -8.71 9.84 4.18
CA ILE A 205 -9.05 8.73 5.08
C ILE A 205 -9.76 9.30 6.31
N LYS A 206 -10.83 8.67 6.76
CA LYS A 206 -11.53 9.07 8.00
C LYS A 206 -10.68 8.76 9.24
N THR A 207 -9.60 9.49 9.44
CA THR A 207 -8.66 9.31 10.56
C THR A 207 -8.21 10.66 11.09
N LYS A 208 -7.55 10.63 12.27
CA LYS A 208 -6.79 11.78 12.76
C LYS A 208 -5.37 11.64 12.22
N GLY A 209 -4.87 12.63 11.47
CA GLY A 209 -3.53 12.59 10.93
C GLY A 209 -3.41 13.29 9.57
N ILE A 210 -2.28 13.05 8.91
CA ILE A 210 -1.92 13.75 7.66
C ILE A 210 -2.89 13.48 6.50
N PHE A 211 -3.52 12.31 6.47
CA PHE A 211 -4.49 11.91 5.45
C PHE A 211 -5.95 12.14 5.86
N SER A 212 -6.20 12.87 6.95
CA SER A 212 -7.56 13.19 7.39
C SER A 212 -8.31 14.08 6.38
N GLU A 213 -9.63 14.06 6.44
CA GLU A 213 -10.50 14.90 5.58
C GLU A 213 -10.12 16.39 5.64
N ASN A 214 -9.65 16.86 6.79
CA ASN A 214 -9.20 18.24 7.00
C ASN A 214 -7.69 18.44 6.78
N GLY A 215 -6.93 17.38 6.52
CA GLY A 215 -5.47 17.43 6.40
C GLY A 215 -4.97 17.95 5.07
N HIS A 216 -5.82 17.96 4.03
CA HIS A 216 -5.47 18.39 2.67
C HIS A 216 -4.10 17.86 2.20
N ALA A 217 -3.79 16.60 2.52
CA ALA A 217 -2.54 16.00 2.09
C ALA A 217 -2.53 15.80 0.57
N GLU A 218 -1.42 16.10 -0.07
CA GLU A 218 -1.17 15.77 -1.47
C GLU A 218 0.06 14.88 -1.55
N ILE A 219 0.04 13.88 -2.44
CA ILE A 219 1.16 13.02 -2.78
C ILE A 219 1.48 13.19 -4.25
N TRP A 220 2.74 13.45 -4.56
CA TRP A 220 3.28 13.47 -5.91
C TRP A 220 3.93 12.13 -6.20
N LEU A 221 3.42 11.42 -7.19
CA LEU A 221 3.96 10.17 -7.70
C LEU A 221 4.62 10.44 -9.05
N SER A 222 5.70 9.74 -9.39
CA SER A 222 6.28 9.85 -10.73
C SER A 222 5.25 9.42 -11.79
N ASP A 223 5.20 10.17 -12.91
CA ASP A 223 4.31 9.86 -14.05
C ASP A 223 4.98 8.81 -14.95
N ASP A 224 5.26 7.65 -14.38
CA ASP A 224 5.78 6.45 -15.02
C ASP A 224 5.21 5.21 -14.32
N ASP A 225 5.48 4.01 -14.85
CA ASP A 225 4.94 2.74 -14.31
C ASP A 225 5.39 2.41 -12.88
N ARG A 226 6.40 3.11 -12.34
CA ARG A 226 6.90 2.87 -10.99
C ARG A 226 6.13 3.63 -9.92
N HIS A 227 5.48 4.74 -10.27
CA HIS A 227 4.77 5.62 -9.35
C HIS A 227 5.59 5.89 -8.06
N ILE A 228 6.86 6.28 -8.22
CA ILE A 228 7.75 6.59 -7.08
C ILE A 228 7.18 7.78 -6.33
N ILE A 229 7.15 7.73 -4.99
CA ILE A 229 6.73 8.87 -4.18
C ILE A 229 7.82 9.94 -4.23
N LEU A 230 7.53 11.04 -4.90
CA LEU A 230 8.45 12.17 -5.09
C LEU A 230 8.33 13.19 -3.97
N GLN A 231 7.10 13.40 -3.51
CA GLN A 231 6.80 14.39 -2.49
C GLN A 231 5.50 14.03 -1.78
N LEU A 232 5.45 14.31 -0.48
CA LEU A 232 4.23 14.31 0.32
C LEU A 232 4.15 15.66 1.01
N LYS A 233 3.02 16.33 0.90
CA LYS A 233 2.70 17.55 1.65
C LYS A 233 1.45 17.32 2.47
N SER A 234 1.47 17.76 3.72
CA SER A 234 0.28 17.81 4.55
C SER A 234 0.16 19.16 5.22
N ARG A 235 -1.07 19.64 5.38
CA ARG A 235 -1.37 20.82 6.20
C ARG A 235 -1.80 20.34 7.58
N LEU A 236 -1.10 20.81 8.59
CA LEU A 236 -1.47 20.64 9.99
C LEU A 236 -2.08 21.95 10.51
N SER A 237 -2.81 21.90 11.60
CA SER A 237 -3.41 23.10 12.22
C SER A 237 -2.40 24.20 12.59
N PHE A 238 -1.13 23.82 12.78
CA PHE A 238 -0.03 24.69 13.18
C PHE A 238 1.12 24.77 12.16
N GLY A 239 0.90 24.33 10.90
CA GLY A 239 1.92 24.38 9.87
C GLY A 239 1.78 23.29 8.81
N SER A 240 2.85 23.03 8.06
CA SER A 240 2.88 21.96 7.06
C SER A 240 4.08 21.06 7.29
N LEU A 241 3.85 19.74 7.30
CA LEU A 241 4.89 18.73 7.26
C LEU A 241 5.04 18.22 5.83
N ASN A 242 6.24 18.28 5.30
CA ASN A 242 6.51 17.95 3.91
C ASN A 242 7.69 16.98 3.84
N LEU A 243 7.56 15.96 2.99
CA LEU A 243 8.64 15.05 2.62
C LEU A 243 9.00 15.31 1.16
N PHE A 244 10.29 15.38 0.85
CA PHE A 244 10.79 15.57 -0.51
C PHE A 244 11.81 14.49 -0.82
N LEU A 245 11.61 13.73 -1.91
CA LEU A 245 12.52 12.67 -2.33
C LEU A 245 13.93 13.25 -2.52
N LYS A 246 14.90 12.66 -1.82
CA LYS A 246 16.32 13.03 -1.86
C LYS A 246 17.13 12.02 -2.65
N ARG A 247 16.82 10.73 -2.54
CA ARG A 247 17.47 9.65 -3.27
C ARG A 247 16.46 8.51 -3.49
N TYR A 248 16.64 7.83 -4.61
CA TYR A 248 15.90 6.62 -4.95
C TYR A 248 16.87 5.50 -5.32
N TYR A 249 16.68 4.37 -4.69
CA TYR A 249 17.41 3.14 -4.96
C TYR A 249 16.38 2.12 -5.47
N PRO A 250 16.44 1.73 -6.76
CA PRO A 250 15.53 0.71 -7.28
C PRO A 250 15.84 -0.65 -6.68
N SER A 251 14.84 -1.54 -6.68
CA SER A 251 15.09 -2.94 -6.38
C SER A 251 16.09 -3.52 -7.39
N PRO A 252 17.07 -4.31 -6.95
CA PRO A 252 17.98 -5.02 -7.86
C PRO A 252 17.25 -6.12 -8.67
N ASN A 253 16.08 -6.58 -8.19
CA ASN A 253 15.23 -7.58 -8.83
C ASN A 253 13.76 -7.10 -8.76
N PRO A 254 13.31 -6.24 -9.69
CA PRO A 254 11.95 -5.71 -9.71
C PRO A 254 10.91 -6.73 -10.14
#